data_c97e5cd4aecd50ae39009d958972135f
#
_entry.id   c97e5cd4aecd50ae39009d958972135f
#
_cell.length_a   1.000
_cell.length_b   1.000
_cell.length_c   1.000
_cell.angle_alpha   90.00
_cell.angle_beta   90.00
_cell.angle_gamma   90.00
#
_symmetry.space_group_name_H-M   'P 1'
#
loop_
_entity.id
_entity.type
_entity.pdbx_description
1 polymer ?
#
loop_
_entity_poly.entity_id
_entity_poly.type
_entity_poly.pdbx_seq_one_letter_code
_entity_poly.pdbx_strand_id
1 'polypeptide(L)'
;MPKTYAGGCACGAIRYESTAAPLVMLHCHCRDCQQASGGPFSSFVVVPREAFKLLKGSLRFHASPSEMGGMTRRGFCAECGSPIQGQPDGVPHIVGIRTGSLDDPSWFNQQIDVWTCDAHPWDQMNAALPKFEKYPS
;
A
#
# COMPACT_ATOMS: atom_id res chain seq x y z
N MET A 1 7.92 -16.95 0.22
CA MET A 1 7.05 -15.88 -0.28
C MET A 1 6.18 -16.44 -1.40
N PRO A 2 4.86 -16.32 -1.31
CA PRO A 2 3.98 -16.83 -2.36
C PRO A 2 4.13 -16.05 -3.67
N LYS A 3 3.92 -16.72 -4.80
CA LYS A 3 3.95 -16.09 -6.14
C LYS A 3 2.57 -15.58 -6.54
N THR A 4 1.51 -16.13 -5.94
CA THR A 4 0.12 -15.72 -6.15
C THR A 4 -0.53 -15.62 -4.78
N TYR A 5 -1.22 -14.51 -4.53
CA TYR A 5 -1.88 -14.29 -3.25
C TYR A 5 -3.14 -13.46 -3.46
N ALA A 6 -4.07 -13.60 -2.53
CA ALA A 6 -5.38 -13.00 -2.62
C ALA A 6 -5.70 -12.16 -1.39
N GLY A 7 -6.67 -11.29 -1.52
CA GLY A 7 -7.17 -10.47 -0.45
C GLY A 7 -8.51 -9.85 -0.79
N GLY A 8 -8.93 -8.95 0.08
CA GLY A 8 -10.19 -8.23 -0.10
C GLY A 8 -10.53 -7.37 1.09
N CYS A 9 -11.76 -6.92 1.15
CA CYS A 9 -12.26 -6.05 2.22
C CYS A 9 -12.92 -6.85 3.34
N ALA A 10 -13.17 -6.17 4.45
CA ALA A 10 -13.76 -6.79 5.63
C ALA A 10 -15.17 -7.35 5.38
N CYS A 11 -15.98 -6.69 4.53
CA CYS A 11 -17.36 -7.14 4.26
C CYS A 11 -17.46 -8.17 3.13
N GLY A 12 -16.37 -8.44 2.42
CA GLY A 12 -16.34 -9.40 1.32
C GLY A 12 -16.84 -8.87 -0.03
N ALA A 13 -17.25 -7.60 -0.12
CA ALA A 13 -17.70 -7.01 -1.38
C ALA A 13 -16.57 -6.88 -2.42
N ILE A 14 -15.32 -6.72 -1.95
CA ILE A 14 -14.13 -6.62 -2.78
C ILE A 14 -13.29 -7.88 -2.63
N ARG A 15 -12.89 -8.47 -3.77
CA ARG A 15 -11.91 -9.55 -3.82
C ARG A 15 -10.91 -9.28 -4.94
N TYR A 16 -9.65 -9.56 -4.68
CA TYR A 16 -8.56 -9.39 -5.65
C TYR A 16 -7.54 -10.51 -5.51
N GLU A 17 -6.69 -10.64 -6.51
CA GLU A 17 -5.48 -11.46 -6.45
C GLU A 17 -4.31 -10.72 -7.08
N SER A 18 -3.11 -11.09 -6.70
CA SER A 18 -1.89 -10.71 -7.40
C SER A 18 -1.24 -11.95 -7.99
N THR A 19 -0.83 -11.85 -9.25
CA THR A 19 -0.22 -12.96 -9.99
C THR A 19 1.31 -12.86 -10.07
N ALA A 20 1.90 -11.91 -9.34
CA ALA A 20 3.35 -11.72 -9.31
C ALA A 20 3.85 -11.57 -7.89
N ALA A 21 5.08 -12.00 -7.65
CA ALA A 21 5.77 -11.76 -6.39
C ALA A 21 5.95 -10.25 -6.14
N PRO A 22 6.03 -9.81 -4.88
CA PRO A 22 6.26 -8.40 -4.57
C PRO A 22 7.56 -7.86 -5.17
N LEU A 23 7.50 -6.64 -5.68
CA LEU A 23 8.69 -5.88 -6.06
C LEU A 23 9.42 -5.37 -4.82
N VAL A 24 8.67 -4.89 -3.84
CA VAL A 24 9.19 -4.43 -2.55
C VAL A 24 8.05 -4.44 -1.53
N MET A 25 8.41 -4.62 -0.27
CA MET A 25 7.50 -4.52 0.88
C MET A 25 7.98 -3.38 1.78
N LEU A 26 7.12 -2.41 2.05
CA LEU A 26 7.53 -1.18 2.70
C LEU A 26 6.48 -0.60 3.64
N HIS A 27 6.95 0.28 4.54
CA HIS A 27 6.11 1.21 5.29
C HIS A 27 6.30 2.61 4.73
N CYS A 28 5.21 3.30 4.44
CA CYS A 28 5.21 4.69 4.01
C CYS A 28 4.69 5.57 5.14
N HIS A 29 5.53 6.49 5.60
CA HIS A 29 5.28 7.35 6.76
C HIS A 29 4.74 8.73 6.38
N CYS A 30 4.37 8.99 5.12
CA CYS A 30 3.86 10.30 4.71
C CYS A 30 2.54 10.64 5.40
N ARG A 31 2.25 11.94 5.52
CA ARG A 31 1.01 12.38 6.20
C ARG A 31 -0.25 11.81 5.57
N ASP A 32 -0.29 11.69 4.25
CA ASP A 32 -1.45 11.09 3.57
C ASP A 32 -1.62 9.61 3.95
N CYS A 33 -0.51 8.87 4.05
CA CYS A 33 -0.54 7.48 4.50
C CYS A 33 -0.96 7.36 5.96
N GLN A 34 -0.55 8.29 6.81
CA GLN A 34 -0.99 8.35 8.21
C GLN A 34 -2.50 8.57 8.29
N GLN A 35 -3.02 9.52 7.53
CA GLN A 35 -4.46 9.80 7.52
C GLN A 35 -5.26 8.62 6.94
N ALA A 36 -4.75 7.99 5.90
CA ALA A 36 -5.42 6.86 5.27
C ALA A 36 -5.47 5.61 6.15
N SER A 37 -4.47 5.41 7.00
CA SER A 37 -4.39 4.23 7.88
C SER A 37 -4.92 4.47 9.29
N GLY A 38 -4.90 5.71 9.74
CA GLY A 38 -5.20 6.05 11.13
C GLY A 38 -4.05 5.76 12.09
N GLY A 39 -2.86 5.42 11.57
CA GLY A 39 -1.69 5.08 12.36
C GLY A 39 -0.44 5.81 11.89
N PRO A 40 0.76 5.40 12.33
CA PRO A 40 2.00 6.12 12.02
C PRO A 40 2.46 5.95 10.56
N PHE A 41 1.95 4.96 9.86
CA PHE A 41 2.33 4.64 8.48
C PHE A 41 1.24 3.81 7.79
N SER A 42 1.39 3.63 6.48
CA SER A 42 0.67 2.61 5.73
C SER A 42 1.65 1.52 5.30
N SER A 43 1.24 0.27 5.42
CA SER A 43 2.04 -0.89 5.04
C SER A 43 1.63 -1.36 3.65
N PHE A 44 2.61 -1.54 2.76
CA PHE A 44 2.37 -1.91 1.37
C PHE A 44 3.19 -3.10 0.89
N VAL A 45 2.53 -3.93 0.11
CA VAL A 45 3.15 -4.90 -0.79
C VAL A 45 3.07 -4.31 -2.19
N VAL A 46 4.19 -3.88 -2.74
CA VAL A 46 4.23 -3.23 -4.05
C VAL A 46 4.38 -4.29 -5.13
N VAL A 47 3.48 -4.25 -6.12
CA VAL A 47 3.44 -5.23 -7.22
C VAL A 47 3.35 -4.49 -8.57
N PRO A 48 3.72 -5.16 -9.68
CA PRO A 48 3.40 -4.61 -11.00
C PRO A 48 1.88 -4.39 -11.14
N ARG A 49 1.50 -3.27 -11.73
CA ARG A 49 0.07 -2.92 -11.85
C ARG A 49 -0.73 -3.98 -12.59
N GLU A 50 -0.17 -4.56 -13.65
CA GLU A 50 -0.84 -5.61 -14.42
C GLU A 50 -1.02 -6.92 -13.64
N ALA A 51 -0.28 -7.12 -12.55
CA ALA A 51 -0.43 -8.31 -11.71
C ALA A 51 -1.61 -8.24 -10.75
N PHE A 52 -2.09 -7.02 -10.46
CA PHE A 52 -3.26 -6.83 -9.59
C PHE A 52 -4.53 -7.08 -10.40
N LYS A 53 -5.31 -8.09 -9.99
CA LYS A 53 -6.56 -8.47 -10.64
C LYS A 53 -7.72 -8.32 -9.67
N LEU A 54 -8.64 -7.43 -9.97
CA LEU A 54 -9.88 -7.30 -9.20
C LEU A 54 -10.84 -8.40 -9.63
N LEU A 55 -11.17 -9.31 -8.72
CA LEU A 55 -12.00 -10.48 -9.00
C LEU A 55 -13.49 -10.23 -8.71
N LYS A 56 -13.79 -9.33 -7.78
CA LYS A 56 -15.16 -9.03 -7.35
C LYS A 56 -15.25 -7.59 -6.89
N GLY A 57 -16.36 -6.94 -7.21
CA GLY A 57 -16.66 -5.59 -6.78
C GLY A 57 -15.94 -4.51 -7.58
N SER A 58 -16.04 -3.29 -7.09
CA SER A 58 -15.36 -2.12 -7.65
C SER A 58 -14.80 -1.28 -6.53
N LEU A 59 -13.60 -0.71 -6.74
CA LEU A 59 -12.97 0.16 -5.77
C LEU A 59 -13.52 1.58 -5.91
N ARG A 60 -13.70 2.23 -4.77
CA ARG A 60 -13.85 3.68 -4.72
C ARG A 60 -12.48 4.28 -4.46
N PHE A 61 -12.20 5.45 -5.06
CA PHE A 61 -10.90 6.09 -4.96
C PHE A 61 -11.00 7.47 -4.35
N HIS A 62 -10.04 7.78 -3.47
CA HIS A 62 -9.76 9.14 -3.05
C HIS A 62 -8.42 9.55 -3.63
N ALA A 63 -8.38 10.68 -4.35
CA ALA A 63 -7.16 11.17 -4.98
C ALA A 63 -6.67 12.42 -4.26
N SER A 64 -5.35 12.50 -4.04
CA SER A 64 -4.69 13.67 -3.49
C SER A 64 -3.42 14.00 -4.27
N PRO A 65 -3.02 15.29 -4.34
CA PRO A 65 -1.79 15.68 -5.05
C PRO A 65 -0.56 15.00 -4.46
N SER A 66 0.35 14.59 -5.35
CA SER A 66 1.62 13.97 -4.98
C SER A 66 2.79 14.91 -5.29
N GLU A 67 3.77 15.01 -4.39
CA GLU A 67 5.02 15.72 -4.66
C GLU A 67 5.78 15.13 -5.85
N MET A 68 5.56 13.84 -6.13
CA MET A 68 6.26 13.13 -7.21
C MET A 68 5.62 13.32 -8.57
N GLY A 69 4.58 14.16 -8.66
CA GLY A 69 3.84 14.45 -9.88
C GLY A 69 2.50 13.70 -9.93
N GLY A 70 1.50 14.40 -10.49
CA GLY A 70 0.15 13.86 -10.58
C GLY A 70 -0.51 13.66 -9.23
N MET A 71 -1.39 12.68 -9.18
CA MET A 71 -2.16 12.34 -7.99
C MET A 71 -1.70 11.00 -7.43
N THR A 72 -1.91 10.81 -6.14
CA THR A 72 -1.93 9.47 -5.53
C THR A 72 -3.38 9.08 -5.30
N ARG A 73 -3.78 7.93 -5.84
CA ARG A 73 -5.14 7.44 -5.75
C ARG A 73 -5.18 6.28 -4.77
N ARG A 74 -6.07 6.38 -3.79
CA ARG A 74 -6.22 5.34 -2.75
C ARG A 74 -7.55 4.65 -2.94
N GLY A 75 -7.51 3.35 -3.24
CA GLY A 75 -8.68 2.51 -3.47
C GLY A 75 -9.14 1.82 -2.19
N PHE A 76 -10.44 1.87 -1.97
CA PHE A 76 -11.08 1.30 -0.78
C PHE A 76 -12.46 0.76 -1.11
N CYS A 77 -13.01 -0.05 -0.20
CA CYS A 77 -14.37 -0.56 -0.32
C CYS A 77 -15.38 0.53 0.06
N ALA A 78 -16.31 0.84 -0.83
CA ALA A 78 -17.36 1.83 -0.57
C ALA A 78 -18.34 1.40 0.53
N GLU A 79 -18.47 0.09 0.76
CA GLU A 79 -19.44 -0.45 1.74
C GLU A 79 -18.87 -0.48 3.16
N CYS A 80 -17.64 -0.96 3.33
CA CYS A 80 -17.06 -1.12 4.66
C CYS A 80 -15.86 -0.22 4.94
N GLY A 81 -15.37 0.53 3.95
CA GLY A 81 -14.26 1.45 4.12
C GLY A 81 -12.88 0.81 4.15
N SER A 82 -12.75 -0.52 4.02
CA SER A 82 -11.45 -1.18 4.07
C SER A 82 -10.52 -0.63 3.00
N PRO A 83 -9.32 -0.13 3.36
CA PRO A 83 -8.34 0.29 2.37
C PRO A 83 -7.74 -0.94 1.66
N ILE A 84 -7.61 -0.85 0.34
CA ILE A 84 -7.19 -1.98 -0.50
C ILE A 84 -5.85 -1.71 -1.16
N GLN A 85 -5.70 -0.56 -1.84
CA GLN A 85 -4.51 -0.30 -2.63
C GLN A 85 -4.21 1.19 -2.77
N GLY A 86 -2.98 1.49 -3.22
CA GLY A 86 -2.59 2.82 -3.64
C GLY A 86 -2.03 2.80 -5.06
N GLN A 87 -2.36 3.84 -5.85
CA GLN A 87 -1.90 4.01 -7.24
C GLN A 87 -1.25 5.37 -7.39
N PRO A 88 0.09 5.46 -7.42
CA PRO A 88 0.76 6.74 -7.66
C PRO A 88 0.83 7.04 -9.16
N ASP A 89 0.33 8.20 -9.58
CA ASP A 89 0.42 8.62 -11.00
C ASP A 89 1.88 8.75 -11.46
N GLY A 90 2.76 9.19 -10.56
CA GLY A 90 4.19 9.35 -10.86
C GLY A 90 4.94 8.05 -11.12
N VAL A 91 4.38 6.91 -10.72
CA VAL A 91 4.93 5.57 -10.98
C VAL A 91 3.78 4.68 -11.45
N PRO A 92 3.26 4.89 -12.67
CA PRO A 92 1.98 4.28 -13.08
C PRO A 92 2.03 2.78 -13.33
N HIS A 93 3.22 2.19 -13.37
CA HIS A 93 3.39 0.76 -13.62
C HIS A 93 3.32 -0.11 -12.36
N ILE A 94 3.12 0.48 -11.19
CA ILE A 94 3.01 -0.26 -9.92
C ILE A 94 1.70 0.04 -9.21
N VAL A 95 1.36 -0.85 -8.29
CA VAL A 95 0.27 -0.70 -7.31
C VAL A 95 0.79 -1.13 -5.96
N GLY A 96 0.49 -0.36 -4.92
CA GLY A 96 0.75 -0.77 -3.54
C GLY A 96 -0.49 -1.43 -2.95
N ILE A 97 -0.40 -2.74 -2.68
CA ILE A 97 -1.47 -3.44 -1.97
C ILE A 97 -1.33 -3.15 -0.48
N ARG A 98 -2.41 -2.77 0.18
CA ARG A 98 -2.42 -2.58 1.63
C ARG A 98 -2.24 -3.95 2.28
N THR A 99 -1.17 -4.11 3.04
CA THR A 99 -0.76 -5.41 3.58
C THR A 99 -1.87 -6.08 4.39
N GLY A 100 -2.59 -5.32 5.21
CA GLY A 100 -3.67 -5.85 6.03
C GLY A 100 -4.89 -6.33 5.25
N SER A 101 -5.01 -6.02 3.96
CA SER A 101 -6.09 -6.51 3.12
C SER A 101 -5.84 -7.91 2.56
N LEU A 102 -4.62 -8.43 2.69
CA LEU A 102 -4.30 -9.80 2.28
C LEU A 102 -5.03 -10.82 3.15
N ASP A 103 -5.45 -11.92 2.56
CA ASP A 103 -6.07 -13.02 3.31
C ASP A 103 -5.11 -13.62 4.33
N ASP A 104 -3.84 -13.75 3.94
CA ASP A 104 -2.77 -14.19 4.84
C ASP A 104 -1.61 -13.20 4.75
N PRO A 105 -1.52 -12.22 5.65
CA PRO A 105 -0.40 -11.27 5.67
C PRO A 105 0.83 -11.76 6.44
N SER A 106 0.83 -12.99 6.96
CA SER A 106 1.89 -13.49 7.83
C SER A 106 3.27 -13.55 7.17
N TRP A 107 3.31 -13.63 5.84
CA TRP A 107 4.57 -13.69 5.08
C TRP A 107 5.13 -12.30 4.78
N PHE A 108 4.44 -11.23 5.15
CA PHE A 108 4.95 -9.86 4.95
C PHE A 108 6.27 -9.69 5.70
N ASN A 109 7.26 -9.16 4.99
CA ASN A 109 8.58 -8.89 5.53
C ASN A 109 9.03 -7.51 5.06
N GLN A 110 8.86 -6.50 5.90
CA GLN A 110 9.23 -5.13 5.58
C GLN A 110 10.71 -5.06 5.19
N GLN A 111 10.99 -4.37 4.08
CA GLN A 111 12.34 -4.23 3.55
C GLN A 111 12.90 -2.81 3.70
N ILE A 112 12.04 -1.80 3.62
CA ILE A 112 12.45 -0.39 3.69
C ILE A 112 11.38 0.46 4.37
N ASP A 113 11.78 1.64 4.84
CA ASP A 113 10.91 2.73 5.23
C ASP A 113 11.03 3.88 4.22
N VAL A 114 9.92 4.44 3.76
CA VAL A 114 9.89 5.60 2.87
C VAL A 114 9.12 6.75 3.50
N TRP A 115 9.41 7.96 3.05
CA TRP A 115 8.80 9.20 3.57
C TRP A 115 9.06 9.39 5.07
N THR A 116 10.24 9.04 5.51
CA THR A 116 10.62 9.19 6.91
C THR A 116 10.72 10.63 7.36
N CYS A 117 10.79 11.59 6.42
CA CYS A 117 10.75 13.01 6.75
C CYS A 117 9.46 13.43 7.46
N ASP A 118 8.37 12.67 7.27
CA ASP A 118 7.08 12.94 7.93
C ASP A 118 6.85 12.09 9.19
N ALA A 119 7.78 11.17 9.51
CA ALA A 119 7.63 10.29 10.66
C ALA A 119 7.69 11.06 11.98
N HIS A 120 6.90 10.61 12.94
CA HIS A 120 6.85 11.21 14.28
C HIS A 120 7.76 10.48 15.25
N PRO A 121 8.20 11.12 16.36
CA PRO A 121 9.04 10.45 17.37
C PRO A 121 8.42 9.21 18.01
N TRP A 122 7.08 9.12 18.04
CA TRP A 122 6.38 7.95 18.58
C TRP A 122 6.22 6.81 17.56
N ASP A 123 6.64 7.03 16.33
CA ASP A 123 6.65 6.01 15.28
C ASP A 123 7.95 5.21 15.40
N GLN A 124 7.86 4.02 15.97
CA GLN A 124 9.02 3.17 16.22
C GLN A 124 9.35 2.33 14.99
N MET A 125 10.36 2.77 14.27
CA MET A 125 10.85 2.08 13.08
C MET A 125 11.95 1.09 13.45
N ASN A 126 12.08 0.03 12.64
CA ASN A 126 13.19 -0.92 12.76
C ASN A 126 14.49 -0.24 12.29
N ALA A 127 15.42 -0.01 13.23
CA ALA A 127 16.68 0.67 12.94
C ALA A 127 17.58 -0.08 11.94
N ALA A 128 17.36 -1.37 11.76
CA ALA A 128 18.17 -2.19 10.85
C ALA A 128 17.81 -2.03 9.37
N LEU A 129 16.65 -1.42 9.06
CA LEU A 129 16.18 -1.30 7.69
C LEU A 129 16.62 0.01 7.05
N PRO A 130 16.89 0.00 5.73
CA PRO A 130 17.16 1.24 4.97
C PRO A 130 15.98 2.21 5.09
N LYS A 131 16.31 3.49 5.22
CA LYS A 131 15.35 4.57 5.37
C LYS A 131 15.58 5.63 4.32
N PHE A 132 14.48 6.09 3.71
CA PHE A 132 14.51 7.13 2.68
C PHE A 132 13.62 8.27 3.12
N GLU A 133 14.13 9.49 3.04
CA GLU A 133 13.36 10.68 3.44
C GLU A 133 12.09 10.85 2.63
N LYS A 134 12.14 10.45 1.35
CA LYS A 134 10.98 10.38 0.45
C LYS A 134 10.97 9.00 -0.22
N TYR A 135 11.15 8.92 -1.53
CA TYR A 135 11.28 7.64 -2.22
C TYR A 135 12.76 7.31 -2.46
N PRO A 136 13.09 6.02 -2.67
CA PRO A 136 14.43 5.66 -3.15
C PRO A 136 14.72 6.35 -4.48
N SER A 137 15.91 6.88 -4.61
CA SER A 137 16.35 7.56 -5.83
C SER A 137 17.26 6.70 -6.66
#